data_9cbd5627b1e0cbcbd1aa3c43f8d0a1e0
#
_entry.id   9cbd5627b1e0cbcbd1aa3c43f8d0a1e0
#
_cell.length_a   1.000
_cell.length_b   1.000
_cell.length_c   1.000
_cell.angle_alpha   90.00
_cell.angle_beta   90.00
_cell.angle_gamma   90.00
#
_symmetry.space_group_name_H-M   'P 1'
#
loop_
_entity.id
_entity.type
_entity.pdbx_description
1 polymer ?
#
loop_
_entity_poly.entity_id
_entity_poly.type
_entity_poly.pdbx_seq_one_letter_code
_entity_poly.pdbx_strand_id
1 'polypeptide(L)'
;MRGAVTPILRSLTPISAVLITLNEERRLAAALESVRFCDEILVLDGGSTDRTREIAEAAGARVEFRAWEGFTAQRNHAVAAARHDWILAVDADERITPALRAEIEALRAAGFAHAGYRIPRVAFYLGRWIRGTDWYPDPQLRLFDRRRGRWTGGLVHESVSVNGPVGRLRNDFEHHTYDDISDHLGTIDRYTTLWAQQARAEGKRAGPLDGCVASTWAFIRNYVIRRGFLLGEAGLTVSMFNAYYTYAKMAKLRELERTGMTGAAPE
;
A
#
# COMPACT_ATOMS: atom_id res chain seq x y z
N MET A 1 28.50 48.20 -14.64
CA MET A 1 27.77 47.11 -15.36
C MET A 1 27.56 45.97 -14.39
N ARG A 2 26.34 45.79 -13.91
CA ARG A 2 26.02 44.63 -13.03
C ARG A 2 25.59 43.50 -13.97
N GLY A 3 26.41 42.42 -14.03
CA GLY A 3 26.07 41.23 -14.82
C GLY A 3 24.80 40.61 -14.29
N ALA A 4 23.80 40.49 -15.15
CA ALA A 4 22.59 39.73 -14.87
C ALA A 4 22.98 38.25 -14.73
N VAL A 5 22.88 37.72 -13.54
CA VAL A 5 22.99 36.26 -13.29
C VAL A 5 21.69 35.63 -13.84
N THR A 6 21.80 35.03 -15.02
CA THR A 6 20.71 34.22 -15.58
C THR A 6 20.47 33.07 -14.60
N PRO A 7 19.24 32.88 -14.09
CA PRO A 7 18.96 31.73 -13.24
C PRO A 7 19.14 30.46 -14.08
N ILE A 8 20.07 29.62 -13.66
CA ILE A 8 20.19 28.25 -14.21
C ILE A 8 18.87 27.53 -13.86
N LEU A 9 18.02 27.34 -14.86
CA LEU A 9 16.86 26.49 -14.76
C LEU A 9 17.37 25.09 -14.39
N ARG A 10 17.35 24.73 -13.10
CA ARG A 10 17.60 23.36 -12.69
C ARG A 10 16.53 22.50 -13.37
N SER A 11 16.96 21.59 -14.24
CA SER A 11 16.03 20.61 -14.79
C SER A 11 15.40 19.85 -13.65
N LEU A 12 14.09 19.76 -13.64
CA LEU A 12 13.36 19.01 -12.62
C LEU A 12 13.81 17.54 -12.64
N THR A 13 14.08 16.97 -11.47
CA THR A 13 14.41 15.54 -11.37
C THR A 13 13.24 14.71 -11.85
N PRO A 14 13.39 13.84 -12.87
CA PRO A 14 12.28 13.08 -13.42
C PRO A 14 11.84 11.97 -12.49
N ILE A 15 10.52 11.68 -12.51
CA ILE A 15 9.86 10.66 -11.68
C ILE A 15 9.14 9.66 -12.59
N SER A 16 9.32 8.37 -12.35
CA SER A 16 8.49 7.30 -12.90
C SER A 16 7.43 6.89 -11.88
N ALA A 17 6.15 7.04 -12.23
CA ALA A 17 5.08 6.36 -11.52
C ALA A 17 5.05 4.90 -11.93
N VAL A 18 5.02 4.00 -10.97
CA VAL A 18 5.08 2.54 -11.20
C VAL A 18 3.90 1.88 -10.52
N LEU A 19 3.09 1.18 -11.30
CA LEU A 19 1.93 0.43 -10.86
C LEU A 19 2.07 -1.06 -11.22
N ILE A 20 1.64 -1.95 -10.34
CA ILE A 20 1.42 -3.36 -10.67
C ILE A 20 -0.08 -3.63 -10.70
N THR A 21 -0.54 -4.43 -11.66
CA THR A 21 -1.98 -4.66 -11.86
C THR A 21 -2.30 -6.12 -12.13
N LEU A 22 -3.48 -6.54 -11.67
CA LEU A 22 -4.12 -7.80 -12.06
C LEU A 22 -5.63 -7.66 -11.89
N ASN A 23 -6.38 -7.52 -13.00
CA ASN A 23 -7.84 -7.34 -13.02
C ASN A 23 -8.34 -6.11 -12.23
N GLU A 24 -7.85 -4.92 -12.59
CA GLU A 24 -8.12 -3.65 -11.91
C GLU A 24 -8.92 -2.65 -12.79
N GLU A 25 -9.72 -3.13 -13.75
CA GLU A 25 -10.46 -2.27 -14.70
C GLU A 25 -11.33 -1.20 -14.02
N ARG A 26 -11.83 -1.46 -12.80
CA ARG A 26 -12.70 -0.54 -12.06
C ARG A 26 -11.98 0.63 -11.42
N ARG A 27 -10.71 0.43 -11.03
CA ARG A 27 -9.99 1.39 -10.17
C ARG A 27 -8.83 2.08 -10.88
N LEU A 28 -8.21 1.40 -11.84
CA LEU A 28 -6.97 1.81 -12.48
C LEU A 28 -7.04 3.20 -13.14
N ALA A 29 -8.13 3.55 -13.82
CA ALA A 29 -8.25 4.82 -14.52
C ALA A 29 -8.04 6.04 -13.60
N ALA A 30 -8.59 6.00 -12.40
CA ALA A 30 -8.46 7.08 -11.43
C ALA A 30 -7.05 7.13 -10.79
N ALA A 31 -6.41 5.99 -10.58
CA ALA A 31 -5.03 5.92 -10.13
C ALA A 31 -4.09 6.56 -11.18
N LEU A 32 -4.22 6.17 -12.45
CA LEU A 32 -3.43 6.72 -13.57
C LEU A 32 -3.61 8.23 -13.73
N GLU A 33 -4.83 8.74 -13.66
CA GLU A 33 -5.10 10.17 -13.74
C GLU A 33 -4.38 10.93 -12.62
N SER A 34 -4.33 10.38 -11.41
CA SER A 34 -3.70 11.02 -10.25
C SER A 34 -2.17 11.14 -10.36
N VAL A 35 -1.53 10.33 -11.21
CA VAL A 35 -0.07 10.31 -11.40
C VAL A 35 0.40 10.92 -12.73
N ARG A 36 -0.50 11.55 -13.52
CA ARG A 36 -0.15 12.18 -14.81
C ARG A 36 0.91 13.27 -14.75
N PHE A 37 1.21 13.79 -13.57
CA PHE A 37 2.29 14.76 -13.37
C PHE A 37 3.71 14.15 -13.38
N CYS A 38 3.81 12.81 -13.34
CA CYS A 38 5.07 12.07 -13.48
C CYS A 38 5.54 12.07 -14.95
N ASP A 39 6.85 11.93 -15.15
CA ASP A 39 7.46 11.95 -16.50
C ASP A 39 7.31 10.61 -17.23
N GLU A 40 7.05 9.56 -16.47
CA GLU A 40 6.70 8.23 -16.96
C GLU A 40 5.61 7.63 -16.10
N ILE A 41 4.69 6.90 -16.74
CA ILE A 41 3.77 5.98 -16.08
C ILE A 41 4.06 4.59 -16.62
N LEU A 42 4.48 3.68 -15.75
CA LEU A 42 4.71 2.28 -16.05
C LEU A 42 3.67 1.42 -15.35
N VAL A 43 2.93 0.63 -16.10
CA VAL A 43 2.02 -0.40 -15.58
C VAL A 43 2.61 -1.77 -15.89
N LEU A 44 2.90 -2.55 -14.86
CA LEU A 44 3.29 -3.94 -15.00
C LEU A 44 2.07 -4.83 -14.76
N ASP A 45 1.56 -5.41 -15.83
CA ASP A 45 0.37 -6.27 -15.79
C ASP A 45 0.74 -7.72 -15.48
N GLY A 46 0.05 -8.31 -14.51
CA GLY A 46 0.24 -9.69 -14.05
C GLY A 46 -0.48 -10.76 -14.88
N GLY A 47 -1.14 -10.37 -15.99
CA GLY A 47 -1.96 -11.25 -16.82
C GLY A 47 -3.46 -11.00 -16.66
N SER A 48 -3.86 -9.72 -16.63
CA SER A 48 -5.27 -9.33 -16.57
C SER A 48 -6.08 -9.89 -17.74
N THR A 49 -7.29 -10.34 -17.44
CA THR A 49 -8.27 -10.88 -18.38
C THR A 49 -9.43 -9.94 -18.63
N ASP A 50 -9.48 -8.83 -17.90
CA ASP A 50 -10.43 -7.73 -18.03
C ASP A 50 -9.85 -6.58 -18.87
N ARG A 51 -10.44 -5.40 -18.83
CA ARG A 51 -10.02 -4.22 -19.61
C ARG A 51 -8.85 -3.44 -18.99
N THR A 52 -8.18 -3.97 -17.97
CA THR A 52 -7.06 -3.32 -17.26
C THR A 52 -5.99 -2.79 -18.23
N ARG A 53 -5.53 -3.61 -19.18
CA ARG A 53 -4.48 -3.24 -20.12
C ARG A 53 -4.93 -2.15 -21.10
N GLU A 54 -6.14 -2.27 -21.64
CA GLU A 54 -6.73 -1.26 -22.55
C GLU A 54 -6.82 0.11 -21.85
N ILE A 55 -7.24 0.13 -20.59
CA ILE A 55 -7.36 1.36 -19.78
C ILE A 55 -5.98 1.98 -19.57
N ALA A 56 -4.96 1.18 -19.27
CA ALA A 56 -3.60 1.66 -19.07
C ALA A 56 -3.02 2.27 -20.35
N GLU A 57 -3.16 1.60 -21.48
CA GLU A 57 -2.69 2.06 -22.79
C GLU A 57 -3.43 3.35 -23.22
N ALA A 58 -4.74 3.40 -23.04
CA ALA A 58 -5.55 4.59 -23.35
C ALA A 58 -5.17 5.82 -22.48
N ALA A 59 -4.69 5.60 -21.27
CA ALA A 59 -4.17 6.66 -20.39
C ALA A 59 -2.73 7.12 -20.77
N GLY A 60 -2.10 6.49 -21.77
CA GLY A 60 -0.74 6.79 -22.20
C GLY A 60 0.35 6.15 -21.34
N ALA A 61 0.01 5.17 -20.51
CA ALA A 61 0.99 4.42 -19.74
C ALA A 61 1.78 3.45 -20.64
N ARG A 62 3.04 3.24 -20.30
CA ARG A 62 3.82 2.13 -20.84
C ARG A 62 3.39 0.86 -20.13
N VAL A 63 2.81 -0.09 -20.86
CA VAL A 63 2.34 -1.36 -20.30
C VAL A 63 3.34 -2.46 -20.60
N GLU A 64 3.76 -3.19 -19.57
CA GLU A 64 4.58 -4.39 -19.70
C GLU A 64 3.85 -5.58 -19.09
N PHE A 65 4.01 -6.74 -19.69
CA PHE A 65 3.47 -8.00 -19.16
C PHE A 65 4.56 -8.77 -18.41
N ARG A 66 4.19 -9.29 -17.24
CA ARG A 66 4.98 -10.30 -16.53
C ARG A 66 4.05 -11.24 -15.79
N ALA A 67 4.17 -12.54 -16.01
CA ALA A 67 3.44 -13.53 -15.25
C ALA A 67 3.61 -13.30 -13.74
N TRP A 68 2.53 -13.52 -12.99
CA TRP A 68 2.52 -13.22 -11.55
C TRP A 68 3.45 -14.15 -10.78
N GLU A 69 4.44 -13.58 -10.11
CA GLU A 69 5.42 -14.29 -9.26
C GLU A 69 5.39 -13.80 -7.79
N GLY A 70 4.32 -13.12 -7.41
CA GLY A 70 4.15 -12.51 -6.09
C GLY A 70 4.50 -11.02 -6.05
N PHE A 71 3.95 -10.32 -5.07
CA PHE A 71 3.99 -8.87 -4.97
C PHE A 71 5.41 -8.29 -4.99
N THR A 72 6.31 -8.82 -4.17
CA THR A 72 7.69 -8.32 -4.07
C THR A 72 8.44 -8.47 -5.39
N ALA A 73 8.30 -9.61 -6.08
CA ALA A 73 8.94 -9.86 -7.38
C ALA A 73 8.40 -8.92 -8.46
N GLN A 74 7.06 -8.77 -8.56
CA GLN A 74 6.42 -7.88 -9.51
C GLN A 74 6.84 -6.41 -9.29
N ARG A 75 6.80 -5.92 -8.06
CA ARG A 75 7.18 -4.55 -7.72
C ARG A 75 8.64 -4.26 -8.00
N ASN A 76 9.56 -5.17 -7.66
CA ASN A 76 10.99 -5.00 -7.98
C ASN A 76 11.25 -5.01 -9.48
N HIS A 77 10.56 -5.86 -10.24
CA HIS A 77 10.68 -5.86 -11.69
C HIS A 77 10.19 -4.53 -12.29
N ALA A 78 9.02 -4.06 -11.88
CA ALA A 78 8.48 -2.78 -12.33
C ALA A 78 9.41 -1.59 -12.00
N VAL A 79 9.99 -1.58 -10.80
CA VAL A 79 11.00 -0.58 -10.40
C VAL A 79 12.25 -0.66 -11.29
N ALA A 80 12.73 -1.86 -11.60
CA ALA A 80 13.89 -2.05 -12.47
C ALA A 80 13.63 -1.62 -13.94
N ALA A 81 12.41 -1.85 -14.44
CA ALA A 81 11.98 -1.50 -15.78
C ALA A 81 11.71 0.01 -15.98
N ALA A 82 11.50 0.77 -14.89
CA ALA A 82 11.25 2.21 -14.97
C ALA A 82 12.43 2.97 -15.61
N ARG A 83 12.14 4.07 -16.32
CA ARG A 83 13.16 4.88 -17.03
C ARG A 83 13.94 5.79 -16.08
N HIS A 84 13.30 6.25 -15.00
CA HIS A 84 13.90 7.24 -14.12
C HIS A 84 14.31 6.64 -12.78
N ASP A 85 15.25 7.31 -12.10
CA ASP A 85 15.78 6.83 -10.83
C ASP A 85 14.83 7.07 -9.65
N TRP A 86 14.00 8.13 -9.74
CA TRP A 86 12.98 8.39 -8.73
C TRP A 86 11.70 7.69 -9.08
N ILE A 87 11.25 6.86 -8.16
CA ILE A 87 10.06 6.02 -8.29
C ILE A 87 8.97 6.54 -7.35
N LEU A 88 7.79 6.76 -7.90
CA LEU A 88 6.54 6.89 -7.15
C LEU A 88 5.75 5.59 -7.34
N ALA A 89 5.78 4.71 -6.34
CA ALA A 89 5.04 3.46 -6.37
C ALA A 89 3.62 3.68 -5.90
N VAL A 90 2.64 3.31 -6.74
CA VAL A 90 1.20 3.49 -6.47
C VAL A 90 0.48 2.20 -6.81
N ASP A 91 -0.46 1.76 -5.98
CA ASP A 91 -1.31 0.62 -6.28
C ASP A 91 -2.55 1.07 -7.09
N ALA A 92 -3.20 0.17 -7.82
CA ALA A 92 -4.31 0.50 -8.72
C ALA A 92 -5.54 1.10 -7.98
N ASP A 93 -5.65 0.85 -6.68
CA ASP A 93 -6.69 1.34 -5.78
C ASP A 93 -6.25 2.58 -4.97
N GLU A 94 -5.07 3.13 -5.28
CA GLU A 94 -4.51 4.32 -4.62
C GLU A 94 -4.57 5.55 -5.55
N ARG A 95 -4.67 6.76 -4.97
CA ARG A 95 -4.71 8.03 -5.71
C ARG A 95 -3.88 9.09 -5.01
N ILE A 96 -3.10 9.82 -5.80
CA ILE A 96 -2.34 10.97 -5.31
C ILE A 96 -3.27 12.18 -5.23
N THR A 97 -3.45 12.74 -4.02
CA THR A 97 -4.28 13.94 -3.85
C THR A 97 -3.64 15.17 -4.48
N PRO A 98 -4.41 16.19 -4.88
CA PRO A 98 -3.85 17.45 -5.41
C PRO A 98 -2.87 18.11 -4.43
N ALA A 99 -3.12 18.03 -3.12
CA ALA A 99 -2.24 18.57 -2.10
C ALA A 99 -0.91 17.80 -2.01
N LEU A 100 -0.95 16.46 -2.08
CA LEU A 100 0.24 15.63 -2.12
C LEU A 100 1.05 15.83 -3.41
N ARG A 101 0.36 15.94 -4.55
CA ARG A 101 1.00 16.28 -5.82
C ARG A 101 1.80 17.59 -5.71
N ALA A 102 1.20 18.66 -5.21
CA ALA A 102 1.88 19.94 -5.04
C ALA A 102 3.10 19.82 -4.11
N GLU A 103 3.01 19.02 -3.05
CA GLU A 103 4.14 18.76 -2.13
C GLU A 103 5.28 18.00 -2.83
N ILE A 104 4.97 16.99 -3.65
CA ILE A 104 5.96 16.24 -4.45
C ILE A 104 6.61 17.14 -5.51
N GLU A 105 5.83 17.95 -6.22
CA GLU A 105 6.35 18.89 -7.22
C GLU A 105 7.29 19.94 -6.57
N ALA A 106 6.96 20.43 -5.38
CA ALA A 106 7.82 21.34 -4.63
C ALA A 106 9.14 20.68 -4.19
N LEU A 107 9.10 19.44 -3.71
CA LEU A 107 10.30 18.65 -3.41
C LEU A 107 11.16 18.41 -4.64
N ARG A 108 10.53 18.07 -5.76
CA ARG A 108 11.20 17.88 -7.05
C ARG A 108 11.95 19.14 -7.50
N ALA A 109 11.34 20.31 -7.33
CA ALA A 109 11.95 21.58 -7.67
C ALA A 109 13.12 21.96 -6.73
N ALA A 110 13.01 21.65 -5.45
CA ALA A 110 14.06 21.88 -4.47
C ALA A 110 15.23 20.87 -4.55
N GLY A 111 14.99 19.70 -5.18
CA GLY A 111 15.87 18.56 -5.18
C GLY A 111 15.62 17.67 -3.96
N PHE A 112 15.56 16.36 -4.18
CA PHE A 112 15.28 15.39 -3.13
C PHE A 112 16.45 15.27 -2.15
N ALA A 113 16.23 15.65 -0.89
CA ALA A 113 17.27 15.64 0.17
C ALA A 113 17.44 14.25 0.83
N HIS A 114 16.48 13.33 0.66
CA HIS A 114 16.46 12.02 1.31
C HIS A 114 16.53 10.90 0.27
N ALA A 115 16.78 9.66 0.70
CA ALA A 115 16.77 8.49 -0.18
C ALA A 115 15.34 8.00 -0.52
N GLY A 116 14.38 8.44 0.27
CA GLY A 116 12.96 8.17 0.06
C GLY A 116 12.10 8.95 1.03
N TYR A 117 10.80 8.90 0.81
CA TYR A 117 9.81 9.65 1.57
C TYR A 117 8.63 8.75 1.94
N ARG A 118 8.25 8.79 3.23
CA ARG A 118 7.02 8.19 3.70
C ARG A 118 5.88 9.16 3.50
N ILE A 119 4.78 8.64 2.98
CA ILE A 119 3.56 9.38 2.67
C ILE A 119 2.44 8.77 3.52
N PRO A 120 1.68 9.56 4.28
CA PRO A 120 0.55 9.03 5.02
C PRO A 120 -0.55 8.55 4.07
N ARG A 121 -1.11 7.37 4.36
CA ARG A 121 -2.20 6.76 3.60
C ARG A 121 -3.50 6.94 4.37
N VAL A 122 -4.56 7.37 3.69
CA VAL A 122 -5.90 7.46 4.23
C VAL A 122 -6.84 6.52 3.48
N ALA A 123 -7.49 5.60 4.20
CA ALA A 123 -8.42 4.66 3.60
C ALA A 123 -9.82 5.27 3.46
N PHE A 124 -10.48 5.05 2.31
CA PHE A 124 -11.89 5.31 2.11
C PHE A 124 -12.67 4.02 2.35
N TYR A 125 -13.59 4.03 3.30
CA TYR A 125 -14.38 2.85 3.65
C TYR A 125 -15.75 3.23 4.18
N LEU A 126 -16.80 2.52 3.77
CA LEU A 126 -18.19 2.78 4.16
C LEU A 126 -18.60 4.25 3.99
N GLY A 127 -18.25 4.83 2.84
CA GLY A 127 -18.64 6.18 2.46
C GLY A 127 -17.88 7.32 3.15
N ARG A 128 -16.77 7.04 3.85
CA ARG A 128 -15.99 8.08 4.52
C ARG A 128 -14.51 7.80 4.63
N TRP A 129 -13.72 8.85 4.81
CA TRP A 129 -12.29 8.76 5.08
C TRP A 129 -12.03 8.34 6.53
N ILE A 130 -11.27 7.28 6.72
CA ILE A 130 -10.94 6.73 8.03
C ILE A 130 -9.68 7.43 8.57
N ARG A 131 -9.88 8.54 9.31
CA ARG A 131 -8.80 9.33 9.94
C ARG A 131 -8.68 9.01 11.44
N GLY A 132 -8.70 7.75 11.78
CA GLY A 132 -8.60 7.21 13.14
C GLY A 132 -8.43 5.71 13.10
N THR A 133 -8.60 5.05 14.26
CA THR A 133 -8.31 3.63 14.43
C THR A 133 -6.82 3.32 14.14
N ASP A 134 -6.47 2.05 13.96
CA ASP A 134 -5.11 1.66 13.53
C ASP A 134 -4.88 1.89 12.02
N TRP A 135 -5.91 2.30 11.27
CA TRP A 135 -5.80 2.55 9.84
C TRP A 135 -5.23 3.92 9.51
N TYR A 136 -5.09 4.82 10.52
CA TYR A 136 -4.56 6.15 10.28
C TYR A 136 -3.80 6.71 11.50
N PRO A 137 -2.65 7.41 11.26
CA PRO A 137 -1.93 7.47 9.99
C PRO A 137 -1.22 6.14 9.68
N ASP A 138 -1.18 5.78 8.40
CA ASP A 138 -0.47 4.61 7.90
C ASP A 138 0.63 5.07 6.93
N PRO A 139 1.82 5.48 7.42
CA PRO A 139 2.86 6.07 6.59
C PRO A 139 3.58 5.01 5.76
N GLN A 140 3.37 5.02 4.44
CA GLN A 140 3.98 4.13 3.47
C GLN A 140 5.17 4.79 2.76
N LEU A 141 6.28 4.08 2.56
CA LEU A 141 7.40 4.56 1.76
C LEU A 141 7.07 4.31 0.29
N ARG A 142 6.63 5.35 -0.42
CA ARG A 142 6.12 5.25 -1.80
C ARG A 142 6.94 6.08 -2.81
N LEU A 143 7.66 7.11 -2.37
CA LEU A 143 8.54 7.91 -3.22
C LEU A 143 10.00 7.64 -2.82
N PHE A 144 10.83 7.11 -3.74
CA PHE A 144 12.20 6.74 -3.40
C PHE A 144 13.14 6.66 -4.62
N ASP A 145 14.45 6.80 -4.37
CA ASP A 145 15.50 6.56 -5.35
C ASP A 145 15.77 5.05 -5.46
N ARG A 146 15.48 4.44 -6.63
CA ARG A 146 15.65 3.01 -6.88
C ARG A 146 17.10 2.51 -6.77
N ARG A 147 18.08 3.40 -6.94
CA ARG A 147 19.51 3.04 -6.77
C ARG A 147 19.84 2.75 -5.30
N ARG A 148 19.00 3.22 -4.39
CA ARG A 148 19.16 3.11 -2.94
C ARG A 148 18.05 2.33 -2.27
N GLY A 149 16.97 2.02 -2.99
CA GLY A 149 15.78 1.38 -2.47
C GLY A 149 15.31 0.19 -3.28
N ARG A 150 14.70 -0.77 -2.59
CA ARG A 150 14.07 -1.95 -3.19
C ARG A 150 12.91 -2.44 -2.31
N TRP A 151 11.99 -3.14 -2.94
CA TRP A 151 10.95 -3.85 -2.19
C TRP A 151 11.54 -5.08 -1.50
N THR A 152 11.15 -5.26 -0.25
CA THR A 152 11.53 -6.38 0.62
C THR A 152 10.30 -6.86 1.37
N GLY A 153 10.33 -8.08 1.90
CA GLY A 153 9.24 -8.66 2.68
C GLY A 153 8.83 -10.03 2.19
N GLY A 154 7.93 -10.65 2.94
CA GLY A 154 7.36 -11.97 2.65
C GLY A 154 5.98 -11.87 2.01
N LEU A 155 5.16 -12.91 2.23
CA LEU A 155 3.82 -13.05 1.61
C LEU A 155 2.78 -12.01 2.10
N VAL A 156 3.00 -11.36 3.23
CA VAL A 156 1.96 -10.55 3.93
C VAL A 156 2.41 -9.12 4.26
N HIS A 157 3.70 -8.82 4.24
CA HIS A 157 4.24 -7.52 4.66
C HIS A 157 5.36 -7.04 3.76
N GLU A 158 5.00 -6.63 2.54
CA GLU A 158 5.97 -6.00 1.64
C GLU A 158 6.18 -4.54 2.05
N SER A 159 7.40 -4.09 1.99
CA SER A 159 7.77 -2.71 2.23
C SER A 159 8.99 -2.31 1.42
N VAL A 160 9.11 -1.03 1.11
CA VAL A 160 10.34 -0.50 0.51
C VAL A 160 11.37 -0.30 1.61
N SER A 161 12.57 -0.86 1.41
CA SER A 161 13.74 -0.58 2.21
C SER A 161 14.69 0.30 1.41
N VAL A 162 15.21 1.38 2.01
CA VAL A 162 16.17 2.29 1.38
C VAL A 162 17.43 2.44 2.21
N ASN A 163 18.56 2.54 1.54
CA ASN A 163 19.84 2.86 2.18
C ASN A 163 20.02 4.38 2.22
N GLY A 164 19.75 4.99 3.37
CA GLY A 164 19.91 6.41 3.64
C GLY A 164 18.72 7.04 4.37
N PRO A 165 18.77 8.37 4.58
CA PRO A 165 17.74 9.06 5.33
C PRO A 165 16.39 9.02 4.61
N VAL A 166 15.31 8.89 5.41
CA VAL A 166 13.92 8.86 4.94
C VAL A 166 13.19 10.09 5.45
N GLY A 167 12.66 10.88 4.52
CA GLY A 167 11.80 12.01 4.81
C GLY A 167 10.35 11.59 5.06
N ARG A 168 9.51 12.57 5.44
CA ARG A 168 8.06 12.39 5.58
C ARG A 168 7.33 13.51 4.87
N LEU A 169 6.31 13.15 4.10
CA LEU A 169 5.36 14.10 3.54
C LEU A 169 4.19 14.30 4.50
N ARG A 170 3.48 15.41 4.34
CA ARG A 170 2.39 15.81 5.24
C ARG A 170 1.02 15.46 4.68
N ASN A 171 0.91 15.51 3.35
CA ASN A 171 -0.35 15.28 2.66
C ASN A 171 -0.55 13.80 2.39
N ASP A 172 -1.82 13.36 2.49
CA ASP A 172 -2.18 11.96 2.31
C ASP A 172 -2.27 11.58 0.84
N PHE A 173 -2.03 10.30 0.53
CA PHE A 173 -2.63 9.64 -0.61
C PHE A 173 -3.85 8.82 -0.19
N GLU A 174 -4.80 8.71 -1.11
CA GLU A 174 -6.05 8.00 -0.92
C GLU A 174 -5.89 6.51 -1.22
N HIS A 175 -6.61 5.67 -0.47
CA HIS A 175 -6.66 4.24 -0.69
C HIS A 175 -8.11 3.75 -0.62
N HIS A 176 -8.65 3.27 -1.74
CA HIS A 176 -9.98 2.72 -1.86
C HIS A 176 -9.94 1.21 -1.61
N THR A 177 -9.81 0.84 -0.34
CA THR A 177 -9.38 -0.47 0.14
C THR A 177 -10.34 -1.60 -0.20
N TYR A 178 -11.64 -1.41 0.07
CA TYR A 178 -12.66 -2.43 -0.06
C TYR A 178 -13.90 -1.89 -0.77
N ASP A 179 -14.50 -2.73 -1.59
CA ASP A 179 -15.76 -2.38 -2.27
C ASP A 179 -16.93 -2.43 -1.28
N ASP A 180 -16.95 -3.44 -0.42
CA ASP A 180 -17.99 -3.65 0.58
C ASP A 180 -17.49 -4.44 1.80
N ILE A 181 -18.42 -4.77 2.71
CA ILE A 181 -18.15 -5.55 3.91
C ILE A 181 -17.75 -6.99 3.58
N SER A 182 -18.33 -7.58 2.53
CA SER A 182 -18.05 -8.96 2.15
C SER A 182 -16.62 -9.12 1.61
N ASP A 183 -16.17 -8.16 0.79
CA ASP A 183 -14.79 -8.08 0.31
C ASP A 183 -13.80 -7.92 1.48
N HIS A 184 -14.12 -7.04 2.44
CA HIS A 184 -13.30 -6.89 3.65
C HIS A 184 -13.20 -8.19 4.46
N LEU A 185 -14.32 -8.90 4.66
CA LEU A 185 -14.33 -10.17 5.39
C LEU A 185 -13.55 -11.26 4.65
N GLY A 186 -13.66 -11.34 3.32
CA GLY A 186 -12.88 -12.25 2.50
C GLY A 186 -11.37 -11.98 2.62
N THR A 187 -11.00 -10.71 2.63
CA THR A 187 -9.61 -10.29 2.83
C THR A 187 -9.11 -10.65 4.23
N ILE A 188 -9.93 -10.44 5.28
CA ILE A 188 -9.60 -10.85 6.66
C ILE A 188 -9.37 -12.38 6.71
N ASP A 189 -10.25 -13.17 6.09
CA ASP A 189 -10.12 -14.63 6.09
C ASP A 189 -8.81 -15.09 5.47
N ARG A 190 -8.49 -14.58 4.27
CA ARG A 190 -7.26 -14.89 3.55
C ARG A 190 -6.01 -14.51 4.34
N TYR A 191 -5.92 -13.26 4.81
CA TYR A 191 -4.72 -12.78 5.51
C TYR A 191 -4.52 -13.41 6.88
N THR A 192 -5.59 -13.72 7.61
CA THR A 192 -5.48 -14.42 8.89
C THR A 192 -5.03 -15.88 8.70
N THR A 193 -5.41 -16.53 7.60
CA THR A 193 -4.94 -17.87 7.23
C THR A 193 -3.45 -17.87 6.90
N LEU A 194 -3.01 -16.96 6.03
CA LEU A 194 -1.59 -16.82 5.68
C LEU A 194 -0.73 -16.51 6.90
N TRP A 195 -1.20 -15.60 7.75
CA TRP A 195 -0.50 -15.26 8.99
C TRP A 195 -0.37 -16.46 9.93
N ALA A 196 -1.43 -17.24 10.10
CA ALA A 196 -1.42 -18.42 10.97
C ALA A 196 -0.44 -19.49 10.47
N GLN A 197 -0.39 -19.73 9.15
CA GLN A 197 0.56 -20.63 8.50
C GLN A 197 2.00 -20.18 8.73
N GLN A 198 2.30 -18.91 8.49
CA GLN A 198 3.63 -18.34 8.72
C GLN A 198 4.02 -18.42 10.21
N ALA A 199 3.13 -18.00 11.10
CA ALA A 199 3.38 -18.03 12.55
C ALA A 199 3.69 -19.43 13.05
N ARG A 200 2.98 -20.44 12.52
CA ARG A 200 3.27 -21.85 12.82
C ARG A 200 4.64 -22.29 12.30
N ALA A 201 4.99 -21.93 11.07
CA ALA A 201 6.30 -22.23 10.49
C ALA A 201 7.45 -21.61 11.31
N GLU A 202 7.20 -20.43 11.90
CA GLU A 202 8.11 -19.76 12.84
C GLU A 202 8.10 -20.36 14.27
N GLY A 203 7.33 -21.41 14.52
CA GLY A 203 7.22 -22.06 15.84
C GLY A 203 6.41 -21.29 16.88
N LYS A 204 5.64 -20.27 16.47
CA LYS A 204 4.74 -19.54 17.38
C LYS A 204 3.57 -20.43 17.81
N ARG A 205 3.07 -20.18 19.01
CA ARG A 205 1.93 -20.89 19.61
C ARG A 205 0.91 -19.90 20.16
N ALA A 206 -0.35 -20.35 20.24
CA ALA A 206 -1.43 -19.57 20.81
C ALA A 206 -2.13 -20.34 21.96
N GLY A 207 -2.23 -19.69 23.10
CA GLY A 207 -3.02 -20.19 24.24
C GLY A 207 -4.54 -20.10 24.00
N PRO A 208 -5.34 -20.77 24.84
CA PRO A 208 -6.80 -20.81 24.68
C PRO A 208 -7.49 -19.44 24.75
N LEU A 209 -6.92 -18.50 25.49
CA LEU A 209 -7.51 -17.18 25.73
C LEU A 209 -6.78 -16.04 24.98
N ASP A 210 -5.63 -16.32 24.32
CA ASP A 210 -4.81 -15.28 23.70
C ASP A 210 -5.61 -14.50 22.65
N GLY A 211 -6.41 -15.19 21.86
CA GLY A 211 -7.31 -14.56 20.88
C GLY A 211 -8.32 -13.61 21.52
N CYS A 212 -8.93 -14.00 22.62
CA CYS A 212 -9.91 -13.18 23.33
C CYS A 212 -9.27 -11.93 23.94
N VAL A 213 -8.15 -12.09 24.64
CA VAL A 213 -7.43 -10.98 25.26
C VAL A 213 -6.91 -10.00 24.22
N ALA A 214 -6.25 -10.51 23.17
CA ALA A 214 -5.69 -9.68 22.11
C ALA A 214 -6.78 -8.94 21.32
N SER A 215 -7.92 -9.57 21.02
CA SER A 215 -9.02 -8.95 20.29
C SER A 215 -9.74 -7.88 21.12
N THR A 216 -9.96 -8.13 22.41
CA THR A 216 -10.52 -7.12 23.32
C THR A 216 -9.62 -5.88 23.38
N TRP A 217 -8.32 -6.09 23.53
CA TRP A 217 -7.36 -4.98 23.50
C TRP A 217 -7.35 -4.26 22.15
N ALA A 218 -7.39 -4.99 21.03
CA ALA A 218 -7.46 -4.39 19.70
C ALA A 218 -8.70 -3.52 19.53
N PHE A 219 -9.87 -3.97 20.01
CA PHE A 219 -11.09 -3.16 20.00
C PHE A 219 -10.95 -1.87 20.83
N ILE A 220 -10.53 -1.97 22.09
CA ILE A 220 -10.35 -0.81 22.97
C ILE A 220 -9.36 0.18 22.36
N ARG A 221 -8.23 -0.31 21.86
CA ARG A 221 -7.22 0.53 21.22
C ARG A 221 -7.79 1.27 20.02
N ASN A 222 -8.49 0.57 19.11
CA ASN A 222 -9.05 1.17 17.90
C ASN A 222 -10.20 2.13 18.20
N TYR A 223 -11.17 1.68 18.97
CA TYR A 223 -12.40 2.42 19.18
C TYR A 223 -12.22 3.59 20.16
N VAL A 224 -11.53 3.35 21.29
CA VAL A 224 -11.36 4.35 22.34
C VAL A 224 -10.08 5.15 22.16
N ILE A 225 -8.90 4.49 22.21
CA ILE A 225 -7.61 5.18 22.26
C ILE A 225 -7.32 5.89 20.95
N ARG A 226 -7.57 5.23 19.81
CA ARG A 226 -7.41 5.77 18.45
C ARG A 226 -8.66 6.52 17.96
N ARG A 227 -9.59 6.82 18.89
CA ARG A 227 -10.78 7.66 18.64
C ARG A 227 -11.67 7.18 17.49
N GLY A 228 -11.77 5.86 17.28
CA GLY A 228 -12.66 5.27 16.26
C GLY A 228 -14.13 5.70 16.48
N PHE A 229 -14.55 5.95 17.74
CA PHE A 229 -15.89 6.42 18.06
C PHE A 229 -16.27 7.76 17.39
N LEU A 230 -15.28 8.61 17.06
CA LEU A 230 -15.53 9.85 16.33
C LEU A 230 -15.90 9.63 14.85
N LEU A 231 -15.66 8.43 14.33
CA LEU A 231 -15.96 8.06 12.96
C LEU A 231 -17.34 7.41 12.80
N GLY A 232 -18.19 7.44 13.86
CA GLY A 232 -19.53 6.86 13.83
C GLY A 232 -19.54 5.36 13.52
N GLU A 233 -20.50 4.93 12.71
CA GLU A 233 -20.68 3.53 12.32
C GLU A 233 -19.44 2.93 11.64
N ALA A 234 -18.79 3.64 10.73
CA ALA A 234 -17.58 3.16 10.07
C ALA A 234 -16.44 2.92 11.06
N GLY A 235 -16.28 3.79 12.07
CA GLY A 235 -15.27 3.61 13.10
C GLY A 235 -15.55 2.42 14.02
N LEU A 236 -16.82 2.18 14.34
CA LEU A 236 -17.23 0.98 15.08
C LEU A 236 -16.94 -0.28 14.25
N THR A 237 -17.36 -0.31 12.97
CA THR A 237 -17.16 -1.45 12.07
C THR A 237 -15.67 -1.77 11.90
N VAL A 238 -14.83 -0.77 11.62
CA VAL A 238 -13.37 -0.96 11.51
C VAL A 238 -12.78 -1.50 12.82
N SER A 239 -13.22 -0.97 13.97
CA SER A 239 -12.72 -1.43 15.27
C SER A 239 -13.12 -2.87 15.59
N MET A 240 -14.35 -3.26 15.24
CA MET A 240 -14.82 -4.63 15.38
C MET A 240 -14.07 -5.59 14.44
N PHE A 241 -13.83 -5.20 13.20
CA PHE A 241 -13.13 -6.03 12.23
C PHE A 241 -11.64 -6.16 12.56
N ASN A 242 -10.98 -5.13 13.06
CA ASN A 242 -9.62 -5.23 13.58
C ASN A 242 -9.52 -6.17 14.80
N ALA A 243 -10.54 -6.15 15.67
CA ALA A 243 -10.64 -7.09 16.78
C ALA A 243 -10.87 -8.53 16.28
N TYR A 244 -11.80 -8.71 15.34
CA TYR A 244 -12.06 -10.00 14.71
C TYR A 244 -10.82 -10.56 13.97
N TYR A 245 -10.14 -9.72 13.18
CA TYR A 245 -8.86 -10.07 12.53
C TYR A 245 -7.85 -10.60 13.55
N THR A 246 -7.71 -9.90 14.68
CA THR A 246 -6.79 -10.28 15.75
C THR A 246 -7.17 -11.62 16.41
N TYR A 247 -8.47 -11.82 16.66
CA TYR A 247 -8.99 -13.10 17.16
C TYR A 247 -8.78 -14.24 16.18
N ALA A 248 -9.17 -14.04 14.91
CA ALA A 248 -9.10 -15.06 13.87
C ALA A 248 -7.67 -15.56 13.63
N LYS A 249 -6.66 -14.69 13.66
CA LYS A 249 -5.24 -15.09 13.58
C LYS A 249 -4.87 -16.11 14.66
N MET A 250 -5.21 -15.82 15.90
CA MET A 250 -4.87 -16.68 17.05
C MET A 250 -5.68 -17.98 17.03
N ALA A 251 -6.97 -17.88 16.67
CA ALA A 251 -7.85 -19.05 16.56
C ALA A 251 -7.36 -20.02 15.47
N LYS A 252 -7.03 -19.52 14.28
CA LYS A 252 -6.50 -20.33 13.18
C LYS A 252 -5.13 -20.92 13.51
N LEU A 253 -4.24 -20.16 14.15
CA LEU A 253 -2.95 -20.71 14.61
C LEU A 253 -3.16 -21.89 15.54
N ARG A 254 -4.06 -21.75 16.51
CA ARG A 254 -4.40 -22.83 17.45
C ARG A 254 -5.08 -24.02 16.77
N GLU A 255 -5.93 -23.80 15.79
CA GLU A 255 -6.53 -24.87 14.98
C GLU A 255 -5.45 -25.69 14.27
N LEU A 256 -4.51 -25.03 13.61
CA LEU A 256 -3.36 -25.68 12.96
C LEU A 256 -2.50 -26.49 13.94
N GLU A 257 -2.32 -26.01 15.17
CA GLU A 257 -1.58 -26.73 16.22
C GLU A 257 -2.30 -28.02 16.64
N ARG A 258 -3.62 -27.97 16.77
CA ARG A 258 -4.42 -29.13 17.23
C ARG A 258 -4.64 -30.19 16.17
N THR A 259 -4.83 -29.78 14.93
CA THR A 259 -5.16 -30.69 13.83
C THR A 259 -3.95 -31.33 13.16
N GLY A 260 -2.76 -30.78 13.40
CA GLY A 260 -1.56 -31.23 12.69
C GLY A 260 -1.57 -30.93 11.18
N MET A 261 -2.62 -30.29 10.67
CA MET A 261 -2.78 -30.00 9.24
C MET A 261 -1.73 -28.98 8.81
N THR A 262 -0.96 -29.32 7.80
CA THR A 262 -0.22 -28.34 6.99
C THR A 262 -1.26 -27.67 6.10
N GLY A 263 -1.64 -26.44 6.40
CA GLY A 263 -2.67 -25.73 5.63
C GLY A 263 -2.33 -25.75 4.15
N ALA A 264 -3.21 -26.34 3.34
CA ALA A 264 -3.14 -26.18 1.90
C ALA A 264 -3.34 -24.68 1.60
N ALA A 265 -2.50 -24.12 0.72
CA ALA A 265 -2.74 -22.78 0.20
C ALA A 265 -4.09 -22.80 -0.53
N PRO A 266 -4.96 -21.80 -0.39
CA PRO A 266 -6.12 -21.65 -1.25
C PRO A 266 -5.64 -21.46 -2.69
N GLU A 267 -6.24 -22.22 -3.61
CA GLU A 267 -6.04 -22.13 -5.07
C GLU A 267 -6.43 -20.74 -5.61
#